data_7496af0f96a391e9fb152d31832fe7b3
#
_entry.id   7496af0f96a391e9fb152d31832fe7b3
#
_cell.length_a   1.000
_cell.length_b   1.000
_cell.length_c   1.000
_cell.angle_alpha   90.00
_cell.angle_beta   90.00
_cell.angle_gamma   90.00
#
_symmetry.space_group_name_H-M   'P 1'
#
loop_
_entity.id
_entity.type
_entity.pdbx_description
1 polymer ?
#
loop_
_entity_poly.entity_id
_entity_poly.type
_entity_poly.pdbx_seq_one_letter_code
_entity_poly.pdbx_strand_id
1 'polypeptide(L)'
;MTENTVLPLINTAFEPGNARKAAESFADRDFREIAIAEFCYFTGQAQKCSDLVEIYIMSSRLELKLSACMLYVYSNLTLGNAKASERGLEIIRECLRKEMAAPTSERNTAYCVFAGYMGTVLLHLSTEELPDMKKYMSSLPQGLRIFAANVISHDLYLKGEYSRALGICDAALFSCKEIYPVGMIYLYCVTAMCEISLKNQAEAEKAILTAWKLAEKDELIEPFIELHGLLQGLLESCIRKENPEMYRKISDAVITFSRGWMAVHNPASDNPVTDALTTMEFSIAMLACRDWSNREIAEHMGVSLN
;
A
#
# COMPACT_ATOMS: atom_id res chain seq x y z
N MET A 1 6.75 -15.55 -17.19
CA MET A 1 8.12 -15.76 -16.66
C MET A 1 8.35 -14.73 -15.56
N THR A 2 8.89 -15.16 -14.40
CA THR A 2 9.27 -14.23 -13.32
C THR A 2 10.45 -13.39 -13.77
N GLU A 3 10.32 -12.07 -13.63
CA GLU A 3 11.37 -11.11 -14.01
C GLU A 3 12.12 -10.62 -12.77
N ASN A 4 13.45 -10.61 -12.83
CA ASN A 4 14.28 -10.04 -11.79
C ASN A 4 14.18 -8.50 -11.83
N THR A 5 13.37 -7.94 -10.96
CA THR A 5 13.01 -6.52 -10.95
C THR A 5 12.81 -6.02 -9.50
N VAL A 6 12.64 -4.73 -9.34
CA VAL A 6 12.17 -4.15 -8.06
C VAL A 6 10.81 -4.73 -7.72
N LEU A 7 10.60 -5.09 -6.45
CA LEU A 7 9.37 -5.70 -5.92
C LEU A 7 8.86 -6.84 -6.84
N PRO A 8 9.61 -7.95 -6.91
CA PRO A 8 9.37 -9.00 -7.90
C PRO A 8 8.00 -9.67 -7.79
N LEU A 9 7.42 -9.84 -6.59
CA LEU A 9 6.08 -10.42 -6.43
C LEU A 9 5.00 -9.46 -6.94
N ILE A 10 5.09 -8.17 -6.62
CA ILE A 10 4.18 -7.14 -7.16
C ILE A 10 4.19 -7.17 -8.69
N ASN A 11 5.37 -7.36 -9.29
CA ASN A 11 5.52 -7.43 -10.75
C ASN A 11 5.16 -8.80 -11.34
N THR A 12 4.70 -9.76 -10.56
CA THR A 12 4.35 -11.10 -11.05
C THR A 12 2.84 -11.24 -11.19
N ALA A 13 2.39 -11.66 -12.38
CA ALA A 13 1.00 -12.06 -12.59
C ALA A 13 0.76 -13.45 -12.03
N PHE A 14 -0.33 -13.62 -11.25
CA PHE A 14 -0.76 -14.91 -10.73
C PHE A 14 -2.25 -14.91 -10.42
N GLU A 15 -2.86 -16.11 -10.41
CA GLU A 15 -4.26 -16.29 -9.99
C GLU A 15 -4.36 -16.26 -8.45
N PRO A 16 -5.41 -15.64 -7.86
CA PRO A 16 -5.65 -15.66 -6.41
C PRO A 16 -5.61 -17.08 -5.83
N GLY A 17 -4.85 -17.25 -4.75
CA GLY A 17 -4.52 -18.54 -4.13
C GLY A 17 -3.16 -19.08 -4.54
N ASN A 18 -2.37 -18.34 -5.33
CA ASN A 18 -1.04 -18.76 -5.77
C ASN A 18 0.09 -17.77 -5.41
N ALA A 19 -0.15 -16.81 -4.53
CA ALA A 19 0.85 -15.79 -4.18
C ALA A 19 2.14 -16.41 -3.66
N ARG A 20 2.05 -17.36 -2.72
CA ARG A 20 3.20 -18.06 -2.16
C ARG A 20 3.99 -18.82 -3.24
N LYS A 21 3.27 -19.56 -4.11
CA LYS A 21 3.90 -20.30 -5.21
C LYS A 21 4.59 -19.35 -6.19
N ALA A 22 3.97 -18.20 -6.48
CA ALA A 22 4.58 -17.15 -7.30
C ALA A 22 5.86 -16.63 -6.66
N ALA A 23 5.84 -16.30 -5.36
CA ALA A 23 7.02 -15.85 -4.63
C ALA A 23 8.18 -16.88 -4.63
N GLU A 24 7.86 -18.16 -4.51
CA GLU A 24 8.85 -19.27 -4.50
C GLU A 24 9.40 -19.63 -5.90
N SER A 25 8.80 -19.11 -6.98
CA SER A 25 9.10 -19.52 -8.37
C SER A 25 10.31 -18.84 -9.00
N PHE A 26 10.93 -17.86 -8.34
CA PHE A 26 12.11 -17.16 -8.87
C PHE A 26 13.34 -18.07 -8.87
N ALA A 27 14.04 -18.13 -10.02
CA ALA A 27 15.26 -18.94 -10.16
C ALA A 27 16.44 -18.34 -9.39
N ASP A 28 16.59 -17.01 -9.44
CA ASP A 28 17.60 -16.27 -8.67
C ASP A 28 17.20 -16.31 -7.17
N ARG A 29 18.14 -16.79 -6.33
CA ARG A 29 17.90 -16.97 -4.89
C ARG A 29 17.55 -15.66 -4.21
N ASP A 30 18.26 -14.58 -4.49
CA ASP A 30 18.09 -13.29 -3.81
C ASP A 30 16.73 -12.69 -4.15
N PHE A 31 16.32 -12.74 -5.43
CA PHE A 31 14.97 -12.29 -5.84
C PHE A 31 13.87 -13.17 -5.28
N ARG A 32 14.10 -14.46 -5.13
CA ARG A 32 13.15 -15.36 -4.45
C ARG A 32 13.00 -15.00 -2.98
N GLU A 33 14.07 -14.68 -2.27
CA GLU A 33 14.02 -14.25 -0.87
C GLU A 33 13.28 -12.91 -0.73
N ILE A 34 13.50 -11.94 -1.63
CA ILE A 34 12.72 -10.69 -1.68
C ILE A 34 11.25 -10.97 -1.96
N ALA A 35 10.90 -11.81 -2.94
CA ALA A 35 9.50 -12.14 -3.25
C ALA A 35 8.80 -12.84 -2.07
N ILE A 36 9.52 -13.71 -1.34
CA ILE A 36 9.01 -14.32 -0.11
C ILE A 36 8.82 -13.27 1.00
N ALA A 37 9.72 -12.28 1.10
CA ALA A 37 9.56 -11.17 2.05
C ALA A 37 8.34 -10.30 1.70
N GLU A 38 8.10 -10.01 0.42
CA GLU A 38 6.87 -9.34 -0.04
C GLU A 38 5.63 -10.14 0.37
N PHE A 39 5.61 -11.45 0.11
CA PHE A 39 4.51 -12.31 0.53
C PHE A 39 4.30 -12.26 2.06
N CYS A 40 5.37 -12.34 2.86
CA CYS A 40 5.29 -12.21 4.30
C CYS A 40 4.72 -10.85 4.71
N TYR A 41 5.14 -9.76 4.08
CA TYR A 41 4.61 -8.42 4.31
C TYR A 41 3.11 -8.37 4.05
N PHE A 42 2.67 -8.75 2.84
CA PHE A 42 1.26 -8.68 2.46
C PHE A 42 0.34 -9.59 3.27
N THR A 43 0.88 -10.65 3.89
CA THR A 43 0.12 -11.55 4.80
C THR A 43 0.20 -11.15 6.27
N GLY A 44 0.68 -9.93 6.60
CA GLY A 44 0.74 -9.40 7.96
C GLY A 44 1.88 -9.98 8.82
N GLN A 45 2.93 -10.58 8.21
CA GLN A 45 4.09 -11.13 8.90
C GLN A 45 5.25 -10.12 8.88
N ALA A 46 5.02 -8.88 9.38
CA ALA A 46 5.95 -7.76 9.29
C ALA A 46 7.34 -8.07 9.88
N GLN A 47 7.42 -8.76 11.03
CA GLN A 47 8.71 -9.12 11.64
C GLN A 47 9.53 -10.01 10.70
N LYS A 48 8.92 -11.05 10.14
CA LYS A 48 9.60 -11.97 9.23
C LYS A 48 10.03 -11.29 7.94
N CYS A 49 9.21 -10.35 7.43
CA CYS A 49 9.58 -9.52 6.28
C CYS A 49 10.82 -8.70 6.60
N SER A 50 10.81 -7.93 7.71
CA SER A 50 11.93 -7.09 8.14
C SER A 50 13.23 -7.90 8.27
N ASP A 51 13.19 -9.06 8.94
CA ASP A 51 14.35 -9.95 9.13
C ASP A 51 14.94 -10.44 7.80
N LEU A 52 14.09 -10.81 6.84
CA LEU A 52 14.52 -11.31 5.52
C LEU A 52 15.18 -10.22 4.68
N VAL A 53 14.69 -8.97 4.73
CA VAL A 53 15.17 -7.91 3.83
C VAL A 53 16.36 -7.14 4.38
N GLU A 54 16.64 -7.18 5.68
CA GLU A 54 17.69 -6.37 6.32
C GLU A 54 19.06 -6.56 5.69
N ILE A 55 19.39 -7.78 5.26
CA ILE A 55 20.68 -8.10 4.62
C ILE A 55 20.82 -7.47 3.23
N TYR A 56 19.70 -7.10 2.58
CA TYR A 56 19.67 -6.57 1.21
C TYR A 56 19.60 -5.04 1.13
N ILE A 57 19.31 -4.31 2.23
CA ILE A 57 19.20 -2.83 2.21
C ILE A 57 20.49 -2.14 1.76
N MET A 58 21.63 -2.81 1.87
CA MET A 58 22.95 -2.34 1.41
C MET A 58 23.46 -3.10 0.19
N SER A 59 22.61 -3.86 -0.50
CA SER A 59 22.99 -4.61 -1.68
C SER A 59 23.64 -3.71 -2.77
N SER A 60 24.59 -4.25 -3.50
CA SER A 60 25.14 -3.61 -4.69
C SER A 60 24.21 -3.67 -5.91
N ARG A 61 23.26 -4.62 -5.93
CA ARG A 61 22.20 -4.76 -6.95
C ARG A 61 21.08 -3.78 -6.61
N LEU A 62 20.83 -2.80 -7.50
CA LEU A 62 19.88 -1.72 -7.26
C LEU A 62 18.47 -2.24 -6.98
N GLU A 63 18.01 -3.22 -7.76
CA GLU A 63 16.67 -3.79 -7.65
C GLU A 63 16.44 -4.44 -6.28
N LEU A 64 17.40 -5.21 -5.79
CA LEU A 64 17.34 -5.82 -4.45
C LEU A 64 17.37 -4.77 -3.36
N LYS A 65 18.27 -3.78 -3.48
CA LYS A 65 18.37 -2.68 -2.52
C LYS A 65 17.06 -1.90 -2.39
N LEU A 66 16.49 -1.46 -3.51
CA LEU A 66 15.25 -0.68 -3.49
C LEU A 66 14.08 -1.50 -2.95
N SER A 67 13.93 -2.76 -3.39
CA SER A 67 12.90 -3.68 -2.88
C SER A 67 13.03 -3.87 -1.37
N ALA A 68 14.25 -4.18 -0.91
CA ALA A 68 14.52 -4.38 0.50
C ALA A 68 14.26 -3.12 1.33
N CYS A 69 14.69 -1.94 0.86
CA CYS A 69 14.46 -0.69 1.58
C CYS A 69 12.95 -0.37 1.69
N MET A 70 12.16 -0.55 0.62
CA MET A 70 10.72 -0.33 0.67
C MET A 70 10.05 -1.27 1.66
N LEU A 71 10.31 -2.57 1.57
CA LEU A 71 9.77 -3.55 2.51
C LEU A 71 10.23 -3.30 3.95
N TYR A 72 11.49 -2.90 4.14
CA TYR A 72 12.05 -2.56 5.44
C TYR A 72 11.36 -1.35 6.07
N VAL A 73 11.09 -0.31 5.26
CA VAL A 73 10.33 0.87 5.71
C VAL A 73 8.97 0.46 6.24
N TYR A 74 8.17 -0.20 5.40
CA TYR A 74 6.77 -0.49 5.73
C TYR A 74 6.63 -1.54 6.83
N SER A 75 7.43 -2.61 6.81
CA SER A 75 7.41 -3.61 7.88
C SER A 75 7.81 -3.02 9.23
N ASN A 76 8.80 -2.11 9.26
CA ASN A 76 9.20 -1.46 10.51
C ASN A 76 8.21 -0.37 10.98
N LEU A 77 7.43 0.23 10.09
CA LEU A 77 6.26 1.03 10.48
C LEU A 77 5.25 0.17 11.24
N THR A 78 4.86 -0.97 10.67
CA THR A 78 3.95 -1.92 11.32
C THR A 78 4.48 -2.40 12.67
N LEU A 79 5.81 -2.53 12.82
CA LEU A 79 6.47 -2.91 14.07
C LEU A 79 6.68 -1.76 15.06
N GLY A 80 6.30 -0.52 14.70
CA GLY A 80 6.54 0.67 15.53
C GLY A 80 8.00 1.11 15.61
N ASN A 81 8.87 0.63 14.72
CA ASN A 81 10.30 0.94 14.71
C ASN A 81 10.61 2.11 13.75
N ALA A 82 10.24 3.33 14.17
CA ALA A 82 10.39 4.55 13.38
C ALA A 82 11.84 4.79 12.88
N LYS A 83 12.85 4.52 13.72
CA LYS A 83 14.26 4.70 13.35
C LYS A 83 14.70 3.80 12.21
N ALA A 84 14.23 2.56 12.18
CA ALA A 84 14.51 1.64 11.09
C ALA A 84 13.82 2.09 9.79
N SER A 85 12.57 2.55 9.88
CA SER A 85 11.83 3.12 8.75
C SER A 85 12.54 4.35 8.18
N GLU A 86 12.97 5.30 9.01
CA GLU A 86 13.74 6.48 8.57
C GLU A 86 15.04 6.09 7.86
N ARG A 87 15.77 5.09 8.39
CA ARG A 87 16.98 4.57 7.74
C ARG A 87 16.70 4.05 6.33
N GLY A 88 15.63 3.28 6.16
CA GLY A 88 15.23 2.76 4.84
C GLY A 88 14.87 3.89 3.86
N LEU A 89 14.11 4.89 4.32
CA LEU A 89 13.76 6.08 3.52
C LEU A 89 14.99 6.87 3.09
N GLU A 90 15.96 7.06 3.98
CA GLU A 90 17.17 7.80 3.65
C GLU A 90 18.00 7.09 2.56
N ILE A 91 18.08 5.75 2.60
CA ILE A 91 18.75 4.98 1.55
C ILE A 91 18.01 5.14 0.20
N ILE A 92 16.68 5.11 0.18
CA ILE A 92 15.89 5.34 -1.04
C ILE A 92 16.16 6.74 -1.60
N ARG A 93 16.14 7.79 -0.75
CA ARG A 93 16.43 9.18 -1.15
C ARG A 93 17.83 9.31 -1.73
N GLU A 94 18.82 8.66 -1.11
CA GLU A 94 20.20 8.67 -1.59
C GLU A 94 20.34 7.97 -2.94
N CYS A 95 19.66 6.83 -3.15
CA CYS A 95 19.63 6.14 -4.45
C CYS A 95 19.03 7.05 -5.53
N LEU A 96 17.89 7.71 -5.24
CA LEU A 96 17.24 8.63 -6.17
C LEU A 96 18.17 9.82 -6.49
N ARG A 97 18.75 10.46 -5.48
CA ARG A 97 19.66 11.60 -5.68
C ARG A 97 20.85 11.24 -6.56
N LYS A 98 21.49 10.09 -6.31
CA LYS A 98 22.63 9.61 -7.10
C LYS A 98 22.24 9.31 -8.54
N GLU A 99 21.15 8.61 -8.76
CA GLU A 99 20.69 8.23 -10.10
C GLU A 99 20.25 9.47 -10.90
N MET A 100 19.62 10.48 -10.25
CA MET A 100 19.27 11.74 -10.92
C MET A 100 20.49 12.59 -11.27
N ALA A 101 21.57 12.54 -10.47
CA ALA A 101 22.81 13.26 -10.75
C ALA A 101 23.65 12.60 -11.85
N ALA A 102 23.65 11.27 -11.93
CA ALA A 102 24.40 10.47 -12.89
C ALA A 102 23.60 9.24 -13.32
N PRO A 103 22.64 9.38 -14.25
CA PRO A 103 21.78 8.29 -14.69
C PRO A 103 22.57 7.11 -15.24
N THR A 104 22.32 5.91 -14.73
CA THR A 104 22.96 4.68 -15.16
C THR A 104 22.19 4.01 -16.30
N SER A 105 20.85 4.05 -16.24
CA SER A 105 19.95 3.64 -17.31
C SER A 105 18.57 4.24 -17.08
N GLU A 106 17.77 4.35 -18.16
CA GLU A 106 16.37 4.81 -18.04
C GLU A 106 15.54 3.94 -17.10
N ARG A 107 15.77 2.64 -17.09
CA ARG A 107 15.10 1.68 -16.21
C ARG A 107 15.50 1.88 -14.75
N ASN A 108 16.76 2.08 -14.44
CA ASN A 108 17.23 2.33 -13.08
C ASN A 108 16.69 3.67 -12.55
N THR A 109 16.68 4.70 -13.40
CA THR A 109 16.06 5.98 -13.06
C THR A 109 14.57 5.80 -12.74
N ALA A 110 13.84 5.04 -13.56
CA ALA A 110 12.43 4.73 -13.31
C ALA A 110 12.23 3.99 -11.98
N TYR A 111 13.08 3.04 -11.64
CA TYR A 111 13.02 2.33 -10.36
C TYR A 111 13.29 3.24 -9.16
N CYS A 112 14.29 4.12 -9.24
CA CYS A 112 14.58 5.07 -8.17
C CYS A 112 13.44 6.07 -7.97
N VAL A 113 12.86 6.60 -9.08
CA VAL A 113 11.71 7.51 -9.01
C VAL A 113 10.49 6.79 -8.42
N PHE A 114 10.20 5.56 -8.85
CA PHE A 114 9.12 4.74 -8.32
C PHE A 114 9.27 4.51 -6.81
N ALA A 115 10.46 4.09 -6.35
CA ALA A 115 10.73 3.89 -4.92
C ALA A 115 10.60 5.20 -4.12
N GLY A 116 11.06 6.32 -4.68
CA GLY A 116 10.89 7.64 -4.09
C GLY A 116 9.42 8.03 -3.91
N TYR A 117 8.59 7.79 -4.93
CA TYR A 117 7.14 8.03 -4.84
C TYR A 117 6.47 7.12 -3.82
N MET A 118 6.77 5.82 -3.81
CA MET A 118 6.24 4.92 -2.79
C MET A 118 6.56 5.44 -1.38
N GLY A 119 7.84 5.71 -1.09
CA GLY A 119 8.27 6.17 0.22
C GLY A 119 7.78 7.57 0.60
N THR A 120 7.20 8.32 -0.31
CA THR A 120 6.71 9.69 -0.06
C THR A 120 5.19 9.73 -0.02
N VAL A 121 4.52 9.30 -1.10
CA VAL A 121 3.05 9.40 -1.24
C VAL A 121 2.33 8.51 -0.24
N LEU A 122 2.72 7.23 -0.14
CA LEU A 122 2.04 6.29 0.75
C LEU A 122 2.30 6.58 2.23
N LEU A 123 3.31 7.38 2.54
CA LEU A 123 3.54 7.92 3.88
C LEU A 123 3.00 9.36 4.05
N HIS A 124 2.23 9.87 3.10
CA HIS A 124 1.64 11.22 3.12
C HIS A 124 2.68 12.34 3.32
N LEU A 125 3.89 12.16 2.80
CA LEU A 125 4.93 13.18 2.80
C LEU A 125 4.84 14.06 1.55
N SER A 126 5.49 15.23 1.54
CA SER A 126 5.48 16.13 0.36
C SER A 126 6.20 15.52 -0.85
N THR A 127 5.57 15.63 -2.02
CA THR A 127 6.10 15.15 -3.31
C THR A 127 6.75 16.26 -4.15
N GLU A 128 6.85 17.49 -3.64
CA GLU A 128 7.29 18.68 -4.40
C GLU A 128 8.70 18.55 -4.99
N GLU A 129 9.58 17.81 -4.32
CA GLU A 129 10.95 17.60 -4.78
C GLU A 129 11.14 16.37 -5.66
N LEU A 130 10.07 15.59 -5.92
CA LEU A 130 10.17 14.37 -6.72
C LEU A 130 10.06 14.66 -8.22
N PRO A 131 10.83 13.95 -9.07
CA PRO A 131 10.65 13.99 -10.52
C PRO A 131 9.23 13.51 -10.90
N ASP A 132 8.62 14.08 -11.95
CA ASP A 132 7.29 13.66 -12.40
C ASP A 132 7.27 12.17 -12.82
N MET A 133 6.65 11.32 -12.01
CA MET A 133 6.52 9.87 -12.19
C MET A 133 5.98 9.47 -13.56
N LYS A 134 5.09 10.29 -14.16
CA LYS A 134 4.46 10.00 -15.45
C LYS A 134 5.48 9.83 -16.58
N LYS A 135 6.61 10.53 -16.50
CA LYS A 135 7.69 10.44 -17.50
C LYS A 135 8.39 9.08 -17.51
N TYR A 136 8.30 8.33 -16.42
CA TYR A 136 9.03 7.09 -16.22
C TYR A 136 8.13 5.83 -16.29
N MET A 137 6.82 6.02 -16.45
CA MET A 137 5.85 4.91 -16.49
C MET A 137 6.14 3.88 -17.57
N SER A 138 6.58 4.32 -18.77
CA SER A 138 6.89 3.42 -19.89
C SER A 138 8.10 2.52 -19.64
N SER A 139 9.03 2.95 -18.78
CA SER A 139 10.26 2.22 -18.44
C SER A 139 10.09 1.22 -17.31
N LEU A 140 8.91 1.23 -16.63
CA LEU A 140 8.54 0.25 -15.62
C LEU A 140 7.93 -1.00 -16.27
N PRO A 141 8.21 -2.22 -15.76
CA PRO A 141 7.50 -3.42 -16.15
C PRO A 141 6.02 -3.38 -15.72
N GLN A 142 5.20 -4.26 -16.31
CA GLN A 142 3.73 -4.14 -16.24
C GLN A 142 3.16 -4.10 -14.83
N GLY A 143 3.59 -5.00 -13.94
CA GLY A 143 3.08 -5.03 -12.56
C GLY A 143 3.46 -3.77 -11.79
N LEU A 144 4.69 -3.27 -11.96
CA LEU A 144 5.10 -2.01 -11.35
C LEU A 144 4.38 -0.79 -11.94
N ARG A 145 3.99 -0.81 -13.23
CA ARG A 145 3.14 0.26 -13.80
C ARG A 145 1.77 0.31 -13.15
N ILE A 146 1.19 -0.85 -12.88
CA ILE A 146 -0.09 -0.96 -12.16
C ILE A 146 0.06 -0.38 -10.76
N PHE A 147 1.12 -0.76 -10.05
CA PHE A 147 1.35 -0.24 -8.70
C PHE A 147 1.70 1.25 -8.71
N ALA A 148 2.46 1.73 -9.70
CA ALA A 148 2.73 3.16 -9.89
C ALA A 148 1.45 3.97 -10.18
N ALA A 149 0.51 3.40 -10.93
CA ALA A 149 -0.81 4.01 -11.13
C ALA A 149 -1.58 4.12 -9.80
N ASN A 150 -1.51 3.11 -8.93
CA ASN A 150 -2.02 3.20 -7.56
C ASN A 150 -1.39 4.38 -6.80
N VAL A 151 -0.06 4.49 -6.80
CA VAL A 151 0.64 5.56 -6.06
C VAL A 151 0.24 6.96 -6.58
N ILE A 152 0.14 7.14 -7.91
CA ILE A 152 -0.33 8.40 -8.52
C ILE A 152 -1.79 8.68 -8.15
N SER A 153 -2.65 7.66 -8.18
CA SER A 153 -4.07 7.82 -7.82
C SER A 153 -4.24 8.16 -6.34
N HIS A 154 -3.41 7.59 -5.48
CA HIS A 154 -3.38 7.91 -4.05
C HIS A 154 -2.95 9.36 -3.80
N ASP A 155 -1.91 9.86 -4.50
CA ASP A 155 -1.50 11.28 -4.43
C ASP A 155 -2.64 12.21 -4.86
N LEU A 156 -3.36 11.89 -5.93
CA LEU A 156 -4.54 12.64 -6.36
C LEU A 156 -5.68 12.58 -5.34
N TYR A 157 -5.90 11.41 -4.72
CA TYR A 157 -6.87 11.26 -3.64
C TYR A 157 -6.54 12.20 -2.46
N LEU A 158 -5.28 12.25 -2.01
CA LEU A 158 -4.84 13.14 -0.94
C LEU A 158 -5.05 14.62 -1.27
N LYS A 159 -4.99 14.98 -2.57
CA LYS A 159 -5.27 16.33 -3.09
C LYS A 159 -6.77 16.63 -3.30
N GLY A 160 -7.65 15.67 -3.00
CA GLY A 160 -9.10 15.80 -3.22
C GLY A 160 -9.53 15.67 -4.69
N GLU A 161 -8.63 15.25 -5.59
CA GLU A 161 -8.89 15.13 -7.03
C GLU A 161 -9.49 13.73 -7.37
N TYR A 162 -10.57 13.36 -6.69
CA TYR A 162 -11.13 11.99 -6.71
C TYR A 162 -11.49 11.49 -8.11
N SER A 163 -12.15 12.32 -8.94
CA SER A 163 -12.53 11.91 -10.31
C SER A 163 -11.31 11.63 -11.20
N ARG A 164 -10.20 12.35 -11.00
CA ARG A 164 -8.96 12.10 -11.73
C ARG A 164 -8.27 10.82 -11.25
N ALA A 165 -8.30 10.59 -9.95
CA ALA A 165 -7.79 9.35 -9.35
C ALA A 165 -8.54 8.13 -9.92
N LEU A 166 -9.89 8.17 -9.93
CA LEU A 166 -10.75 7.14 -10.52
C LEU A 166 -10.39 6.88 -11.99
N GLY A 167 -10.25 7.93 -12.81
CA GLY A 167 -9.88 7.78 -14.21
C GLY A 167 -8.53 7.05 -14.43
N ILE A 168 -7.55 7.26 -13.53
CA ILE A 168 -6.28 6.54 -13.58
C ILE A 168 -6.45 5.08 -13.15
N CYS A 169 -7.20 4.81 -12.08
CA CYS A 169 -7.51 3.46 -11.63
C CYS A 169 -8.19 2.65 -12.74
N ASP A 170 -9.22 3.20 -13.35
CA ASP A 170 -9.98 2.55 -14.43
C ASP A 170 -9.08 2.28 -15.65
N ALA A 171 -8.28 3.25 -16.09
CA ALA A 171 -7.38 3.07 -17.22
C ALA A 171 -6.31 1.99 -16.94
N ALA A 172 -5.76 1.96 -15.73
CA ALA A 172 -4.77 0.97 -15.32
C ALA A 172 -5.39 -0.43 -15.30
N LEU A 173 -6.56 -0.60 -14.69
CA LEU A 173 -7.28 -1.88 -14.63
C LEU A 173 -7.71 -2.35 -16.02
N PHE A 174 -8.25 -1.47 -16.86
CA PHE A 174 -8.67 -1.79 -18.22
C PHE A 174 -7.51 -2.22 -19.13
N SER A 175 -6.33 -1.65 -18.93
CA SER A 175 -5.15 -1.97 -19.74
C SER A 175 -4.51 -3.33 -19.38
N CYS A 176 -4.91 -3.96 -18.27
CA CYS A 176 -4.34 -5.21 -17.80
C CYS A 176 -4.89 -6.40 -18.56
N LYS A 177 -4.01 -7.21 -19.15
CA LYS A 177 -4.37 -8.50 -19.78
C LYS A 177 -4.23 -9.69 -18.83
N GLU A 178 -3.43 -9.53 -17.81
CA GLU A 178 -3.13 -10.53 -16.79
C GLU A 178 -3.49 -10.00 -15.41
N ILE A 179 -3.66 -10.90 -14.45
CA ILE A 179 -3.99 -10.53 -13.07
C ILE A 179 -2.69 -10.29 -12.29
N TYR A 180 -2.51 -9.07 -11.80
CA TYR A 180 -1.47 -8.67 -10.86
C TYR A 180 -2.11 -8.38 -9.50
N PRO A 181 -2.39 -9.39 -8.67
CA PRO A 181 -3.31 -9.26 -7.54
C PRO A 181 -2.93 -8.14 -6.59
N VAL A 182 -1.65 -8.03 -6.19
CA VAL A 182 -1.22 -7.02 -5.24
C VAL A 182 -1.52 -5.61 -5.76
N GLY A 183 -1.07 -5.26 -6.97
CA GLY A 183 -1.31 -3.94 -7.55
C GLY A 183 -2.80 -3.64 -7.76
N MET A 184 -3.57 -4.66 -8.18
CA MET A 184 -5.03 -4.51 -8.39
C MET A 184 -5.78 -4.33 -7.07
N ILE A 185 -5.40 -5.02 -5.98
CA ILE A 185 -6.00 -4.82 -4.65
C ILE A 185 -5.87 -3.36 -4.23
N TYR A 186 -4.68 -2.78 -4.33
CA TYR A 186 -4.46 -1.37 -4.00
C TYR A 186 -5.25 -0.42 -4.90
N LEU A 187 -5.32 -0.67 -6.21
CA LEU A 187 -6.14 0.15 -7.12
C LEU A 187 -7.62 0.12 -6.75
N TYR A 188 -8.17 -1.06 -6.42
CA TYR A 188 -9.56 -1.17 -5.96
C TYR A 188 -9.77 -0.52 -4.59
N CYS A 189 -8.79 -0.56 -3.70
CA CYS A 189 -8.87 0.18 -2.44
C CYS A 189 -8.91 1.70 -2.69
N VAL A 190 -8.05 2.25 -3.57
CA VAL A 190 -8.10 3.68 -3.93
C VAL A 190 -9.41 4.02 -4.64
N THR A 191 -9.93 3.14 -5.50
CA THR A 191 -11.27 3.32 -6.09
C THR A 191 -12.33 3.43 -5.00
N ALA A 192 -12.33 2.50 -4.04
CA ALA A 192 -13.27 2.53 -2.91
C ALA A 192 -13.14 3.81 -2.07
N MET A 193 -11.91 4.26 -1.79
CA MET A 193 -11.63 5.51 -1.08
C MET A 193 -12.17 6.73 -1.82
N CYS A 194 -12.01 6.79 -3.14
CA CYS A 194 -12.53 7.89 -3.96
C CYS A 194 -14.07 7.87 -4.01
N GLU A 195 -14.67 6.70 -4.25
CA GLU A 195 -16.12 6.56 -4.36
C GLU A 195 -16.85 6.87 -3.05
N ILE A 196 -16.31 6.41 -1.90
CA ILE A 196 -16.89 6.75 -0.60
C ILE A 196 -16.75 8.25 -0.30
N SER A 197 -15.65 8.89 -0.71
CA SER A 197 -15.45 10.34 -0.58
C SER A 197 -16.40 11.14 -1.47
N LEU A 198 -16.84 10.58 -2.60
CA LEU A 198 -17.87 11.12 -3.47
C LEU A 198 -19.30 10.74 -3.05
N LYS A 199 -19.45 10.03 -1.93
CA LYS A 199 -20.72 9.51 -1.40
C LYS A 199 -21.42 8.49 -2.34
N ASN A 200 -20.66 7.83 -3.20
CA ASN A 200 -21.10 6.75 -4.09
C ASN A 200 -20.95 5.38 -3.38
N GLN A 201 -21.72 5.17 -2.32
CA GLN A 201 -21.56 4.01 -1.42
C GLN A 201 -21.60 2.67 -2.16
N ALA A 202 -22.54 2.47 -3.09
CA ALA A 202 -22.67 1.21 -3.81
C ALA A 202 -21.43 0.85 -4.65
N GLU A 203 -20.80 1.83 -5.32
CA GLU A 203 -19.59 1.61 -6.10
C GLU A 203 -18.38 1.42 -5.17
N ALA A 204 -18.32 2.11 -4.02
CA ALA A 204 -17.29 1.90 -3.02
C ALA A 204 -17.34 0.48 -2.43
N GLU A 205 -18.54 -0.01 -2.06
CA GLU A 205 -18.75 -1.38 -1.56
C GLU A 205 -18.36 -2.42 -2.61
N LYS A 206 -18.72 -2.22 -3.86
CA LYS A 206 -18.35 -3.10 -4.97
C LYS A 206 -16.84 -3.14 -5.18
N ALA A 207 -16.16 -1.99 -5.12
CA ALA A 207 -14.71 -1.91 -5.26
C ALA A 207 -13.99 -2.64 -4.12
N ILE A 208 -14.36 -2.39 -2.86
CA ILE A 208 -13.72 -3.05 -1.71
C ILE A 208 -13.95 -4.56 -1.69
N LEU A 209 -15.14 -5.02 -2.06
CA LEU A 209 -15.43 -6.45 -2.18
C LEU A 209 -14.68 -7.10 -3.34
N THR A 210 -14.41 -6.37 -4.42
CA THR A 210 -13.56 -6.85 -5.52
C THR A 210 -12.10 -6.98 -5.08
N ALA A 211 -11.57 -5.98 -4.34
CA ALA A 211 -10.25 -6.07 -3.72
C ALA A 211 -10.15 -7.29 -2.79
N TRP A 212 -11.17 -7.50 -1.95
CA TRP A 212 -11.23 -8.62 -1.03
C TRP A 212 -11.16 -9.98 -1.72
N LYS A 213 -11.95 -10.18 -2.79
CA LYS A 213 -11.93 -11.43 -3.59
C LYS A 213 -10.57 -11.75 -4.20
N LEU A 214 -9.77 -10.73 -4.51
CA LEU A 214 -8.39 -10.93 -4.98
C LEU A 214 -7.45 -11.32 -3.84
N ALA A 215 -7.71 -10.82 -2.62
CA ALA A 215 -6.84 -10.95 -1.46
C ALA A 215 -7.11 -12.23 -0.63
N GLU A 216 -8.38 -12.61 -0.45
CA GLU A 216 -8.83 -13.56 0.58
C GLU A 216 -8.15 -14.92 0.55
N LYS A 217 -7.91 -15.49 -0.66
CA LYS A 217 -7.35 -16.83 -0.83
C LYS A 217 -5.88 -16.94 -0.40
N ASP A 218 -5.15 -15.85 -0.50
CA ASP A 218 -3.74 -15.76 -0.13
C ASP A 218 -3.54 -14.99 1.19
N GLU A 219 -4.63 -14.53 1.81
CA GLU A 219 -4.62 -13.68 3.02
C GLU A 219 -3.80 -12.39 2.85
N LEU A 220 -3.86 -11.74 1.69
CA LEU A 220 -3.12 -10.50 1.41
C LEU A 220 -3.81 -9.33 2.12
N ILE A 221 -3.65 -9.22 3.44
CA ILE A 221 -4.39 -8.31 4.32
C ILE A 221 -3.75 -6.93 4.49
N GLU A 222 -2.46 -6.80 4.21
CA GLU A 222 -1.73 -5.56 4.49
C GLU A 222 -2.32 -4.31 3.80
N PRO A 223 -2.80 -4.35 2.53
CA PRO A 223 -3.45 -3.21 1.89
C PRO A 223 -4.65 -2.66 2.69
N PHE A 224 -5.40 -3.55 3.34
CA PHE A 224 -6.55 -3.17 4.17
C PHE A 224 -6.14 -2.61 5.54
N ILE A 225 -4.98 -3.02 6.06
CA ILE A 225 -4.39 -2.49 7.29
C ILE A 225 -3.87 -1.06 7.04
N GLU A 226 -3.05 -0.88 6.00
CA GLU A 226 -2.46 0.41 5.65
C GLU A 226 -3.52 1.48 5.34
N LEU A 227 -4.57 1.09 4.62
CA LEU A 227 -5.58 2.00 4.11
C LEU A 227 -6.84 2.08 4.98
N HIS A 228 -6.89 1.39 6.14
CA HIS A 228 -8.08 1.29 7.00
C HIS A 228 -8.74 2.65 7.24
N GLY A 229 -8.00 3.63 7.71
CA GLY A 229 -8.53 4.96 8.01
C GLY A 229 -9.06 5.71 6.78
N LEU A 230 -8.49 5.47 5.61
CA LEU A 230 -8.92 6.10 4.36
C LEU A 230 -10.11 5.37 3.71
N LEU A 231 -10.33 4.11 4.06
CA LEU A 231 -11.48 3.30 3.63
C LEU A 231 -12.78 3.64 4.37
N GLN A 232 -12.71 4.49 5.40
CA GLN A 232 -13.87 5.16 6.02
C GLN A 232 -15.01 4.22 6.41
N GLY A 233 -14.70 3.11 7.08
CA GLY A 233 -15.71 2.15 7.57
C GLY A 233 -16.16 1.09 6.56
N LEU A 234 -15.62 1.06 5.35
CA LEU A 234 -15.96 0.02 4.37
C LEU A 234 -15.55 -1.39 4.83
N LEU A 235 -14.48 -1.53 5.62
CA LEU A 235 -14.08 -2.83 6.18
C LEU A 235 -15.12 -3.32 7.19
N GLU A 236 -15.64 -2.42 8.01
CA GLU A 236 -16.68 -2.70 9.01
C GLU A 236 -18.01 -3.08 8.36
N SER A 237 -18.39 -2.36 7.31
CA SER A 237 -19.69 -2.56 6.65
C SER A 237 -19.70 -3.77 5.70
N CYS A 238 -18.57 -4.08 5.07
CA CYS A 238 -18.46 -5.14 4.07
C CYS A 238 -17.70 -6.37 4.58
N ILE A 239 -16.40 -6.23 4.93
CA ILE A 239 -15.53 -7.37 5.23
C ILE A 239 -15.92 -8.07 6.52
N ARG A 240 -16.30 -7.33 7.57
CA ARG A 240 -16.77 -7.93 8.83
C ARG A 240 -17.99 -8.86 8.63
N LYS A 241 -18.86 -8.56 7.66
CA LYS A 241 -20.02 -9.40 7.33
C LYS A 241 -19.61 -10.66 6.55
N GLU A 242 -18.69 -10.51 5.61
CA GLU A 242 -18.22 -11.60 4.74
C GLU A 242 -17.31 -12.57 5.51
N ASN A 243 -16.34 -12.03 6.27
CA ASN A 243 -15.35 -12.82 7.00
C ASN A 243 -15.00 -12.16 8.36
N PRO A 244 -15.77 -12.44 9.43
CA PRO A 244 -15.57 -11.82 10.76
C PRO A 244 -14.21 -12.16 11.39
N GLU A 245 -13.64 -13.34 11.10
CA GLU A 245 -12.36 -13.77 11.65
C GLU A 245 -11.21 -12.95 11.04
N MET A 246 -11.22 -12.83 9.71
CA MET A 246 -10.20 -12.06 9.01
C MET A 246 -10.32 -10.56 9.29
N TYR A 247 -11.56 -10.03 9.40
CA TYR A 247 -11.78 -8.66 9.84
C TYR A 247 -11.14 -8.38 11.21
N ARG A 248 -11.26 -9.31 12.18
CA ARG A 248 -10.62 -9.16 13.49
C ARG A 248 -9.10 -9.14 13.37
N LYS A 249 -8.52 -10.05 12.57
CA LYS A 249 -7.07 -10.10 12.29
C LYS A 249 -6.57 -8.76 11.72
N ILE A 250 -7.30 -8.18 10.76
CA ILE A 250 -7.00 -6.86 10.19
C ILE A 250 -7.11 -5.77 11.26
N SER A 251 -8.21 -5.71 12.02
CA SER A 251 -8.44 -4.68 13.04
C SER A 251 -7.38 -4.68 14.14
N ASP A 252 -6.95 -5.86 14.58
CA ASP A 252 -5.88 -5.99 15.59
C ASP A 252 -4.54 -5.44 15.04
N ALA A 253 -4.23 -5.71 13.77
CA ALA A 253 -3.03 -5.21 13.12
C ALA A 253 -3.06 -3.70 12.85
N VAL A 254 -4.23 -3.13 12.54
CA VAL A 254 -4.42 -1.67 12.32
C VAL A 254 -3.98 -0.86 13.53
N ILE A 255 -4.25 -1.32 14.75
CA ILE A 255 -3.85 -0.61 15.98
C ILE A 255 -2.34 -0.44 16.03
N THR A 256 -1.59 -1.52 15.76
CA THR A 256 -0.12 -1.50 15.81
C THR A 256 0.45 -0.67 14.66
N PHE A 257 -0.07 -0.84 13.45
CA PHE A 257 0.32 -0.04 12.28
C PHE A 257 0.10 1.45 12.50
N SER A 258 -1.08 1.85 13.01
CA SER A 258 -1.41 3.25 13.27
C SER A 258 -0.45 3.91 14.27
N ARG A 259 -0.03 3.19 15.31
CA ARG A 259 0.98 3.68 16.26
C ARG A 259 2.32 3.93 15.60
N GLY A 260 2.80 2.99 14.78
CA GLY A 260 4.06 3.12 14.05
C GLY A 260 4.01 4.29 13.05
N TRP A 261 2.91 4.40 12.31
CA TRP A 261 2.69 5.50 11.37
C TRP A 261 2.71 6.87 12.05
N MET A 262 2.02 7.01 13.19
CA MET A 262 2.01 8.25 13.96
C MET A 262 3.38 8.60 14.56
N ALA A 263 4.16 7.61 14.98
CA ALA A 263 5.50 7.84 15.50
C ALA A 263 6.45 8.48 14.46
N VAL A 264 6.27 8.14 13.15
CA VAL A 264 7.03 8.76 12.06
C VAL A 264 6.55 10.19 11.77
N HIS A 265 5.24 10.46 11.87
CA HIS A 265 4.66 11.77 11.50
C HIS A 265 4.61 12.77 12.65
N ASN A 266 4.62 12.28 13.88
CA ASN A 266 4.47 13.14 15.08
C ASN A 266 5.36 12.69 16.22
N PRO A 267 6.70 12.74 16.05
CA PRO A 267 7.66 12.22 17.02
C PRO A 267 7.65 12.96 18.38
N ALA A 268 7.01 14.13 18.45
CA ALA A 268 6.93 14.95 19.67
C ALA A 268 5.65 14.70 20.50
N SER A 269 4.74 13.82 20.07
CA SER A 269 3.47 13.55 20.75
C SER A 269 3.57 12.31 21.62
N ASP A 270 3.56 12.47 22.95
CA ASP A 270 3.52 11.36 23.92
C ASP A 270 2.11 10.72 24.07
N ASN A 271 1.07 11.28 23.44
CA ASN A 271 -0.31 10.78 23.48
C ASN A 271 -0.87 10.62 22.05
N PRO A 272 -0.66 9.47 21.40
CA PRO A 272 -1.27 9.23 20.10
C PRO A 272 -2.81 9.12 20.22
N VAL A 273 -3.52 9.86 19.37
CA VAL A 273 -5.00 9.83 19.29
C VAL A 273 -5.53 8.39 19.07
N THR A 274 -4.74 7.56 18.39
CA THR A 274 -5.02 6.15 18.16
C THR A 274 -5.09 5.29 19.43
N ASP A 275 -4.48 5.71 20.53
CA ASP A 275 -4.58 4.99 21.81
C ASP A 275 -5.90 5.30 22.54
N ALA A 276 -6.60 6.37 22.13
CA ALA A 276 -7.86 6.80 22.72
C ALA A 276 -9.09 6.33 21.94
N LEU A 277 -8.94 5.87 20.70
CA LEU A 277 -10.05 5.48 19.82
C LEU A 277 -9.92 4.02 19.40
N THR A 278 -11.04 3.30 19.40
CA THR A 278 -11.15 2.01 18.71
C THR A 278 -11.13 2.23 17.19
N THR A 279 -10.86 1.18 16.40
CA THR A 279 -10.89 1.26 14.93
C THR A 279 -12.24 1.77 14.41
N MET A 280 -13.34 1.40 15.03
CA MET A 280 -14.68 1.87 14.68
C MET A 280 -14.87 3.36 15.00
N GLU A 281 -14.45 3.83 16.17
CA GLU A 281 -14.51 5.24 16.55
C GLU A 281 -13.64 6.10 15.64
N PHE A 282 -12.47 5.58 15.24
CA PHE A 282 -11.61 6.24 14.26
C PHE A 282 -12.28 6.36 12.88
N SER A 283 -12.91 5.29 12.39
CA SER A 283 -13.66 5.32 11.13
C SER A 283 -14.82 6.31 11.18
N ILE A 284 -15.56 6.35 12.28
CA ILE A 284 -16.64 7.33 12.52
C ILE A 284 -16.09 8.77 12.51
N ALA A 285 -14.97 9.01 13.20
CA ALA A 285 -14.32 10.32 13.23
C ALA A 285 -13.86 10.76 11.83
N MET A 286 -13.32 9.85 11.03
CA MET A 286 -12.92 10.13 9.64
C MET A 286 -14.09 10.51 8.75
N LEU A 287 -15.24 9.84 8.88
CA LEU A 287 -16.47 10.17 8.16
C LEU A 287 -17.02 11.54 8.59
N ALA A 288 -17.04 11.81 9.89
CA ALA A 288 -17.47 13.09 10.44
C ALA A 288 -16.59 14.27 9.94
N CYS A 289 -15.27 14.08 9.88
CA CYS A 289 -14.33 15.07 9.32
C CYS A 289 -14.55 15.35 7.83
N ARG A 290 -15.34 14.53 7.14
CA ARG A 290 -15.69 14.65 5.73
C ARG A 290 -17.15 15.09 5.51
N ASP A 291 -17.71 15.77 6.50
CA ASP A 291 -19.07 16.35 6.47
C ASP A 291 -20.18 15.28 6.29
N TRP A 292 -19.97 14.05 6.75
CA TRP A 292 -21.04 13.07 6.85
C TRP A 292 -21.90 13.37 8.08
N SER A 293 -23.24 13.37 7.90
CA SER A 293 -24.16 13.49 9.02
C SER A 293 -24.17 12.20 9.89
N ASN A 294 -24.52 12.33 11.15
CA ASN A 294 -24.64 11.17 12.07
C ASN A 294 -25.54 10.06 11.50
N ARG A 295 -26.58 10.45 10.75
CA ARG A 295 -27.49 9.50 10.11
C ARG A 295 -26.81 8.72 8.99
N GLU A 296 -26.10 9.41 8.09
CA GLU A 296 -25.33 8.78 7.00
C GLU A 296 -24.26 7.84 7.57
N ILE A 297 -23.56 8.27 8.65
CA ILE A 297 -22.55 7.46 9.33
C ILE A 297 -23.19 6.21 9.92
N ALA A 298 -24.32 6.35 10.64
CA ALA A 298 -25.00 5.21 11.25
C ALA A 298 -25.50 4.19 10.23
N GLU A 299 -26.09 4.66 9.12
CA GLU A 299 -26.51 3.81 8.00
C GLU A 299 -25.33 3.07 7.38
N HIS A 300 -24.24 3.78 7.08
CA HIS A 300 -23.03 3.21 6.46
C HIS A 300 -22.33 2.20 7.37
N MET A 301 -22.13 2.54 8.63
CA MET A 301 -21.44 1.67 9.61
C MET A 301 -22.32 0.52 10.13
N GLY A 302 -23.63 0.57 9.87
CA GLY A 302 -24.60 -0.39 10.41
C GLY A 302 -24.73 -0.34 11.93
N VAL A 303 -24.66 0.88 12.50
CA VAL A 303 -24.78 1.13 13.95
C VAL A 303 -26.03 1.95 14.24
N SER A 304 -26.47 1.98 15.53
CA SER A 304 -27.58 2.83 15.94
C SER A 304 -27.17 4.30 16.00
N LEU A 305 -28.14 5.21 15.80
CA LEU A 305 -27.95 6.67 15.94
C LEU A 305 -27.71 7.13 17.40
N ASN A 306 -27.94 6.26 18.39
CA ASN A 306 -27.83 6.54 19.81
C ASN A 306 -26.58 5.92 20.40
#